data_1b7746472bc2f6f435bf959ce0e77184
#
_entry.id   1b7746472bc2f6f435bf959ce0e77184
#
_cell.length_a   1.000
_cell.length_b   1.000
_cell.length_c   1.000
_cell.angle_alpha   90.00
_cell.angle_beta   90.00
_cell.angle_gamma   90.00
#
_symmetry.space_group_name_H-M   'P 1'
#
loop_
_entity.id
_entity.type
_entity.pdbx_description
1 polymer ?
#
loop_
_entity_poly.entity_id
_entity_poly.type
_entity_poly.pdbx_seq_one_letter_code
_entity_poly.pdbx_strand_id
1 'polypeptide(L)'
;GMVQYQASDQEGKESNSFNLRMLRLSLEGRVVQDFYWKAQIQFNGNTSTLGSSPRVVDLFAEWQKYKAFRVKVGQFKRAFTFENPMHPVDQGFMSYSQNVSKLAGFSDRAGGHASNGRDIGVQFQGDIIKNAAGRELLHYQVGVYNGQGINVKDVDQRKDVIGGVWVMPVKGMRLGVFGWEGSYARDGKWTAEDGTEKTGVRSLNQHRYAISGEYVVNDWTFRSEYIHSTGEAFAKSLVNTNDANSKDCNLSSLGNKADGFYALAIAPIIKKKLHVKARYDLYRPTADWSKARTQYEFGADYEFHRNFQISAEFARINDRSLKTDHNYNMVDVEVDFRF
;
A
#
# COMPACT_ATOMS: atom_id res chain seq x y z
N GLY A 1 18.46 -2.07 -2.85
CA GLY A 1 18.66 -1.09 -1.78
C GLY A 1 18.23 0.30 -2.18
N MET A 2 17.75 1.08 -1.22
CA MET A 2 17.32 2.46 -1.43
C MET A 2 17.91 3.35 -0.33
N VAL A 3 18.60 4.41 -0.73
CA VAL A 3 19.10 5.46 0.16
C VAL A 3 18.38 6.74 -0.21
N GLN A 4 17.81 7.41 0.77
CA GLN A 4 16.97 8.59 0.59
C GLN A 4 17.54 9.77 1.40
N TYR A 5 17.54 10.94 0.79
CA TYR A 5 17.58 12.22 1.48
C TYR A 5 16.17 12.79 1.49
N GLN A 6 15.70 13.23 2.64
CA GLN A 6 14.40 13.85 2.80
C GLN A 6 14.50 15.12 3.60
N ALA A 7 13.88 16.20 3.12
CA ALA A 7 13.73 17.45 3.83
C ALA A 7 12.27 17.89 3.83
N SER A 8 11.81 18.48 4.93
CA SER A 8 10.47 19.03 5.09
C SER A 8 10.52 20.31 5.91
N ASP A 9 9.76 21.31 5.51
CA ASP A 9 9.55 22.55 6.22
C ASP A 9 8.23 22.60 7.01
N GLN A 10 7.63 21.44 7.31
CA GLN A 10 6.42 21.35 8.13
C GLN A 10 6.66 21.97 9.51
N GLU A 11 5.89 23.02 9.87
CA GLU A 11 6.03 23.71 11.16
C GLU A 11 5.99 22.75 12.35
N GLY A 12 7.00 22.83 13.23
CA GLY A 12 7.15 21.98 14.41
C GLY A 12 7.52 20.52 14.12
N LYS A 13 7.82 20.20 12.86
CA LYS A 13 8.31 18.89 12.40
C LYS A 13 9.28 19.02 11.24
N GLU A 14 10.02 20.10 11.22
CA GLU A 14 11.06 20.33 10.23
C GLU A 14 12.05 19.15 10.25
N SER A 15 12.41 18.68 9.09
CA SER A 15 13.31 17.55 8.97
C SER A 15 14.31 17.76 7.84
N ASN A 16 15.50 17.23 8.05
CA ASN A 16 16.56 17.19 7.06
C ASN A 16 17.44 15.98 7.39
N SER A 17 17.28 14.89 6.65
CA SER A 17 17.99 13.66 6.99
C SER A 17 18.31 12.77 5.79
N PHE A 18 19.43 12.05 5.90
CA PHE A 18 19.72 10.89 5.08
C PHE A 18 19.20 9.62 5.75
N ASN A 19 18.52 8.77 4.99
CA ASN A 19 17.88 7.55 5.50
C ASN A 19 18.25 6.35 4.64
N LEU A 20 18.47 5.20 5.28
CA LEU A 20 18.36 3.92 4.60
C LEU A 20 16.87 3.59 4.48
N ARG A 21 16.26 3.94 3.36
CA ARG A 21 14.82 3.74 3.19
C ARG A 21 14.45 2.26 3.10
N MET A 22 15.21 1.49 2.34
CA MET A 22 14.93 0.07 2.15
C MET A 22 16.20 -0.73 1.86
N LEU A 23 16.31 -1.88 2.53
CA LEU A 23 17.25 -2.94 2.20
C LEU A 23 16.51 -4.27 2.22
N ARG A 24 16.34 -4.89 1.06
CA ARG A 24 15.64 -6.17 0.89
C ARG A 24 16.50 -7.20 0.17
N LEU A 25 16.36 -8.44 0.58
CA LEU A 25 16.84 -9.60 -0.13
C LEU A 25 15.67 -10.48 -0.52
N SER A 26 15.59 -10.85 -1.78
CA SER A 26 14.58 -11.77 -2.30
C SER A 26 15.24 -13.00 -2.87
N LEU A 27 14.66 -14.16 -2.55
CA LEU A 27 14.94 -15.43 -3.20
C LEU A 27 13.63 -15.91 -3.82
N GLU A 28 13.68 -16.30 -5.07
CA GLU A 28 12.50 -16.79 -5.78
C GLU A 28 12.88 -17.81 -6.85
N GLY A 29 11.95 -18.68 -7.18
CA GLY A 29 12.22 -19.71 -8.18
C GLY A 29 11.06 -20.68 -8.37
N ARG A 30 11.34 -21.78 -9.08
CA ARG A 30 10.40 -22.89 -9.25
C ARG A 30 10.98 -24.15 -8.62
N VAL A 31 10.20 -24.78 -7.74
CA VAL A 31 10.57 -26.07 -7.13
C VAL A 31 10.32 -27.19 -8.14
N VAL A 32 9.16 -27.14 -8.79
CA VAL A 32 8.77 -27.97 -9.93
C VAL A 32 8.10 -27.08 -10.96
N GLN A 33 7.87 -27.59 -12.17
CA GLN A 33 7.44 -26.79 -13.32
C GLN A 33 6.28 -25.81 -13.03
N ASP A 34 5.31 -26.25 -12.22
CA ASP A 34 4.06 -25.52 -11.98
C ASP A 34 4.06 -24.73 -10.66
N PHE A 35 5.05 -24.88 -9.79
CA PHE A 35 5.08 -24.23 -8.48
C PHE A 35 6.18 -23.16 -8.41
N TYR A 36 5.76 -21.92 -8.36
CA TYR A 36 6.61 -20.77 -8.08
C TYR A 36 6.59 -20.47 -6.57
N TRP A 37 7.72 -20.05 -6.02
CA TRP A 37 7.83 -19.61 -4.64
C TRP A 37 8.65 -18.34 -4.54
N LYS A 38 8.41 -17.57 -3.49
CA LYS A 38 9.18 -16.38 -3.15
C LYS A 38 9.34 -16.25 -1.65
N ALA A 39 10.56 -15.93 -1.23
CA ALA A 39 10.87 -15.47 0.12
C ALA A 39 11.57 -14.10 0.03
N GLN A 40 11.12 -13.13 0.82
CA GLN A 40 11.72 -11.80 0.87
C GLN A 40 11.87 -11.34 2.30
N ILE A 41 13.06 -10.85 2.65
CA ILE A 41 13.39 -10.29 3.95
C ILE A 41 13.75 -8.81 3.77
N GLN A 42 13.23 -7.95 4.64
CA GLN A 42 13.62 -6.55 4.78
C GLN A 42 14.48 -6.39 6.03
N PHE A 43 15.68 -5.86 5.87
CA PHE A 43 16.67 -5.76 6.94
C PHE A 43 16.61 -4.44 7.71
N ASN A 44 15.99 -3.41 7.15
CA ASN A 44 15.95 -2.08 7.75
C ASN A 44 14.59 -1.39 7.57
N GLY A 45 14.46 -0.16 8.04
CA GLY A 45 13.27 0.68 7.85
C GLY A 45 12.05 0.20 8.63
N ASN A 46 12.25 -0.60 9.67
CA ASN A 46 11.18 -1.18 10.47
C ASN A 46 11.06 -0.54 11.86
N THR A 47 11.84 0.49 12.13
CA THR A 47 11.91 1.17 13.45
C THR A 47 10.56 1.72 13.89
N SER A 48 9.77 2.22 12.94
CA SER A 48 8.44 2.77 13.20
C SER A 48 7.35 1.71 13.30
N THR A 49 7.68 0.43 13.07
CA THR A 49 6.64 -0.61 12.97
C THR A 49 6.92 -1.85 13.80
N LEU A 50 8.13 -2.40 13.72
CA LEU A 50 8.49 -3.65 14.39
C LEU A 50 9.92 -3.61 14.95
N GLY A 51 10.46 -2.41 15.15
CA GLY A 51 11.87 -2.25 15.52
C GLY A 51 12.79 -2.38 14.30
N SER A 52 14.10 -2.35 14.55
CA SER A 52 15.14 -2.39 13.52
C SER A 52 15.51 -3.78 13.04
N SER A 53 14.92 -4.82 13.60
CA SER A 53 15.24 -6.21 13.27
C SER A 53 14.77 -6.59 11.86
N PRO A 54 15.47 -7.52 11.18
CA PRO A 54 14.99 -8.08 9.92
C PRO A 54 13.62 -8.71 10.09
N ARG A 55 12.77 -8.57 9.06
CA ARG A 55 11.46 -9.21 9.05
C ARG A 55 11.17 -9.86 7.71
N VAL A 56 10.47 -10.97 7.73
CA VAL A 56 9.91 -11.58 6.53
C VAL A 56 8.81 -10.67 6.00
N VAL A 57 8.91 -10.27 4.74
CA VAL A 57 7.89 -9.47 4.06
C VAL A 57 7.05 -10.31 3.10
N ASP A 58 7.66 -11.18 2.32
CA ASP A 58 6.96 -12.16 1.50
C ASP A 58 7.44 -13.56 1.84
N LEU A 59 6.53 -14.51 1.96
CA LEU A 59 6.81 -15.94 1.99
C LEU A 59 5.58 -16.67 1.45
N PHE A 60 5.63 -17.09 0.20
CA PHE A 60 4.49 -17.77 -0.42
C PHE A 60 4.93 -18.77 -1.49
N ALA A 61 4.02 -19.70 -1.78
CA ALA A 61 4.06 -20.56 -2.94
C ALA A 61 2.83 -20.31 -3.80
N GLU A 62 2.99 -20.43 -5.10
CA GLU A 62 1.92 -20.25 -6.08
C GLU A 62 1.92 -21.40 -7.09
N TRP A 63 0.82 -22.10 -7.18
CA TRP A 63 0.56 -23.07 -8.23
C TRP A 63 0.08 -22.34 -9.49
N GLN A 64 0.79 -22.51 -10.61
CA GLN A 64 0.65 -21.72 -11.84
C GLN A 64 0.43 -22.60 -13.09
N LYS A 65 -0.10 -23.81 -12.95
CA LYS A 65 -0.28 -24.74 -14.07
C LYS A 65 -1.17 -24.17 -15.17
N TYR A 66 -2.25 -23.48 -14.79
CA TYR A 66 -3.20 -22.88 -15.72
C TYR A 66 -3.21 -21.35 -15.61
N LYS A 67 -3.16 -20.66 -16.74
CA LYS A 67 -3.29 -19.19 -16.75
C LYS A 67 -4.65 -18.73 -16.20
N ALA A 68 -5.70 -19.48 -16.50
CA ALA A 68 -7.05 -19.15 -16.08
C ALA A 68 -7.31 -19.42 -14.59
N PHE A 69 -6.45 -20.20 -13.92
CA PHE A 69 -6.62 -20.53 -12.50
C PHE A 69 -5.30 -20.82 -11.83
N ARG A 70 -4.91 -19.98 -10.91
CA ARG A 70 -3.68 -20.08 -10.10
C ARG A 70 -4.06 -19.95 -8.63
N VAL A 71 -3.31 -20.61 -7.76
CA VAL A 71 -3.54 -20.58 -6.31
C VAL A 71 -2.25 -20.16 -5.61
N LYS A 72 -2.33 -19.09 -4.82
CA LYS A 72 -1.22 -18.57 -4.02
C LYS A 72 -1.52 -18.73 -2.55
N VAL A 73 -0.56 -19.24 -1.77
CA VAL A 73 -0.70 -19.51 -0.33
C VAL A 73 0.51 -18.96 0.42
N GLY A 74 0.28 -18.26 1.51
CA GLY A 74 1.35 -17.73 2.37
C GLY A 74 1.13 -16.28 2.75
N GLN A 75 2.22 -15.54 2.93
CA GLN A 75 2.22 -14.11 3.19
C GLN A 75 2.63 -13.34 1.95
N PHE A 76 1.77 -12.49 1.46
CA PHE A 76 1.97 -11.68 0.25
C PHE A 76 1.06 -10.45 0.25
N LYS A 77 1.23 -9.57 -0.73
CA LYS A 77 0.39 -8.38 -0.88
C LYS A 77 -1.06 -8.74 -1.20
N ARG A 78 -2.00 -8.09 -0.52
CA ARG A 78 -3.44 -8.30 -0.67
C ARG A 78 -3.91 -8.00 -2.08
N ALA A 79 -4.96 -8.69 -2.52
CA ALA A 79 -5.60 -8.56 -3.82
C ALA A 79 -6.44 -7.27 -3.94
N PHE A 80 -5.86 -6.10 -3.68
CA PHE A 80 -6.57 -4.83 -3.62
C PHE A 80 -5.79 -3.74 -4.34
N THR A 81 -6.43 -3.00 -5.25
CA THR A 81 -5.91 -1.94 -6.12
C THR A 81 -4.81 -2.38 -7.11
N PHE A 82 -4.34 -1.48 -7.96
CA PHE A 82 -3.20 -1.73 -8.85
C PHE A 82 -1.88 -1.34 -8.19
N GLU A 83 -1.86 -0.25 -7.41
CA GLU A 83 -0.62 0.22 -6.81
C GLU A 83 -0.18 -0.65 -5.63
N ASN A 84 -1.11 -1.20 -4.82
CA ASN A 84 -0.76 -2.02 -3.66
C ASN A 84 0.23 -3.16 -3.99
N PRO A 85 0.01 -4.00 -5.02
CA PRO A 85 0.92 -5.11 -5.34
C PRO A 85 2.24 -4.66 -5.99
N MET A 86 2.39 -3.40 -6.42
CA MET A 86 3.62 -2.94 -7.07
C MET A 86 4.81 -2.96 -6.13
N HIS A 87 5.98 -3.22 -6.70
CA HIS A 87 7.23 -3.01 -5.98
C HIS A 87 7.47 -1.50 -5.83
N PRO A 88 8.06 -1.03 -4.72
CA PRO A 88 8.34 0.40 -4.52
C PRO A 88 9.08 1.12 -5.66
N VAL A 89 9.91 0.38 -6.40
CA VAL A 89 10.62 0.92 -7.57
C VAL A 89 9.70 1.12 -8.78
N ASP A 90 8.65 0.29 -8.90
CA ASP A 90 7.79 0.26 -10.09
C ASP A 90 6.55 1.16 -9.94
N GLN A 91 6.33 1.72 -8.74
CA GLN A 91 5.16 2.56 -8.49
C GLN A 91 5.24 3.95 -9.14
N GLY A 92 6.44 4.39 -9.51
CA GLY A 92 6.70 5.64 -10.23
C GLY A 92 7.01 6.84 -9.35
N PHE A 93 6.60 6.85 -8.09
CA PHE A 93 6.96 7.84 -7.07
C PHE A 93 7.64 7.15 -5.88
N MET A 94 8.47 7.87 -5.14
CA MET A 94 9.16 7.30 -3.98
C MET A 94 8.18 6.78 -2.94
N SER A 95 7.09 7.50 -2.68
CA SER A 95 6.06 7.09 -1.73
C SER A 95 4.82 6.54 -2.42
N TYR A 96 4.20 5.51 -1.81
CA TYR A 96 2.84 5.11 -2.19
C TYR A 96 1.89 6.31 -2.05
N SER A 97 0.85 6.33 -2.88
CA SER A 97 -0.22 7.30 -2.73
C SER A 97 -0.87 7.21 -1.34
N GLN A 98 -1.40 8.33 -0.86
CA GLN A 98 -1.99 8.40 0.48
C GLN A 98 -3.17 7.45 0.65
N ASN A 99 -4.05 7.34 -0.37
CA ASN A 99 -5.18 6.43 -0.32
C ASN A 99 -4.74 4.97 -0.21
N VAL A 100 -3.74 4.53 -0.97
CA VAL A 100 -3.18 3.17 -0.88
C VAL A 100 -2.47 2.99 0.46
N SER A 101 -1.66 3.95 0.89
CA SER A 101 -0.97 3.90 2.18
C SER A 101 -1.94 3.76 3.36
N LYS A 102 -3.03 4.50 3.37
CA LYS A 102 -3.99 4.57 4.48
C LYS A 102 -5.15 3.57 4.37
N LEU A 103 -5.49 3.12 3.17
CA LEU A 103 -6.69 2.33 2.93
C LEU A 103 -6.44 0.96 2.24
N ALA A 104 -5.18 0.63 1.93
CA ALA A 104 -4.80 -0.68 1.41
C ALA A 104 -3.87 -1.47 2.35
N GLY A 105 -3.61 -0.96 3.56
CA GLY A 105 -2.93 -1.67 4.63
C GLY A 105 -1.43 -1.43 4.74
N PHE A 106 -0.88 -0.28 4.27
CA PHE A 106 0.52 0.07 4.55
C PHE A 106 0.69 0.70 5.94
N SER A 107 0.01 1.80 6.18
CA SER A 107 -0.16 2.45 7.48
C SER A 107 -1.65 2.63 7.69
N ASP A 108 -2.32 1.49 7.87
CA ASP A 108 -3.76 1.38 7.74
C ASP A 108 -4.52 2.26 8.75
N ARG A 109 -5.56 2.93 8.25
CA ARG A 109 -6.44 3.80 9.04
C ARG A 109 -7.04 3.09 10.24
N ALA A 110 -7.42 1.81 10.11
CA ALA A 110 -8.12 1.08 11.16
C ALA A 110 -7.34 1.01 12.47
N GLY A 111 -6.03 0.97 12.41
CA GLY A 111 -5.20 0.93 13.61
C GLY A 111 -3.81 1.53 13.44
N GLY A 112 -3.54 2.20 12.32
CA GLY A 112 -2.20 2.72 12.04
C GLY A 112 -1.12 1.62 11.94
N HIS A 113 -1.53 0.36 11.80
CA HIS A 113 -0.61 -0.76 11.71
C HIS A 113 0.05 -0.82 10.33
N ALA A 114 1.35 -1.05 10.32
CA ALA A 114 2.14 -1.06 9.11
C ALA A 114 2.30 -2.50 8.58
N SER A 115 1.41 -2.91 7.70
CA SER A 115 1.45 -4.24 7.07
C SER A 115 2.18 -4.26 5.72
N ASN A 116 2.64 -3.12 5.21
CA ASN A 116 3.20 -2.99 3.85
C ASN A 116 2.27 -3.58 2.77
N GLY A 117 0.95 -3.44 2.94
CA GLY A 117 -0.06 -3.97 2.04
C GLY A 117 -0.19 -5.50 2.03
N ARG A 118 0.41 -6.19 3.01
CA ARG A 118 0.48 -7.66 3.06
C ARG A 118 -0.42 -8.26 4.12
N ASP A 119 -0.72 -9.55 3.91
CA ASP A 119 -1.37 -10.40 4.89
C ASP A 119 -1.05 -11.88 4.65
N ILE A 120 -1.44 -12.73 5.57
CA ILE A 120 -1.33 -14.19 5.47
C ILE A 120 -2.67 -14.74 4.98
N GLY A 121 -2.64 -15.53 3.90
CA GLY A 121 -3.88 -16.06 3.36
C GLY A 121 -3.70 -16.95 2.14
N VAL A 122 -4.82 -17.16 1.45
CA VAL A 122 -4.93 -17.89 0.19
C VAL A 122 -5.59 -16.99 -0.85
N GLN A 123 -5.03 -16.95 -2.06
CA GLN A 123 -5.57 -16.16 -3.17
C GLN A 123 -5.72 -17.03 -4.41
N PHE A 124 -6.85 -16.89 -5.06
CA PHE A 124 -7.18 -17.44 -6.37
C PHE A 124 -7.12 -16.33 -7.39
N GLN A 125 -6.51 -16.58 -8.57
CA GLN A 125 -6.41 -15.59 -9.62
C GLN A 125 -6.26 -16.24 -10.99
N GLY A 126 -6.61 -15.51 -12.03
CA GLY A 126 -6.48 -16.02 -13.38
C GLY A 126 -6.75 -14.99 -14.46
N ASP A 127 -6.25 -15.31 -15.65
CA ASP A 127 -6.46 -14.55 -16.88
C ASP A 127 -7.43 -15.33 -17.77
N ILE A 128 -8.53 -14.72 -18.14
CA ILE A 128 -9.61 -15.34 -18.91
C ILE A 128 -10.05 -14.42 -20.05
N ILE A 129 -10.78 -14.98 -21.00
CA ILE A 129 -11.27 -14.29 -22.19
C ILE A 129 -10.11 -13.73 -23.04
N LYS A 130 -9.90 -14.35 -24.21
CA LYS A 130 -8.88 -13.91 -25.17
C LYS A 130 -9.52 -13.23 -26.36
N ASN A 131 -8.84 -12.23 -26.91
CA ASN A 131 -9.18 -11.71 -28.23
C ASN A 131 -8.66 -12.63 -29.35
N ALA A 132 -8.98 -12.31 -30.60
CA ALA A 132 -8.55 -13.08 -31.76
C ALA A 132 -7.01 -13.17 -31.90
N ALA A 133 -6.25 -12.22 -31.36
CA ALA A 133 -4.78 -12.22 -31.34
C ALA A 133 -4.19 -12.98 -30.12
N GLY A 134 -5.02 -13.65 -29.31
CA GLY A 134 -4.59 -14.43 -28.15
C GLY A 134 -4.23 -13.60 -26.91
N ARG A 135 -4.47 -12.29 -26.90
CA ARG A 135 -4.24 -11.42 -25.75
C ARG A 135 -5.37 -11.59 -24.73
N GLU A 136 -5.03 -11.77 -23.46
CA GLU A 136 -5.97 -11.83 -22.36
C GLU A 136 -6.71 -10.48 -22.21
N LEU A 137 -8.02 -10.52 -21.98
CA LEU A 137 -8.87 -9.35 -21.88
C LEU A 137 -9.39 -9.10 -20.48
N LEU A 138 -9.42 -10.13 -19.63
CA LEU A 138 -9.95 -10.04 -18.28
C LEU A 138 -9.08 -10.81 -17.31
N HIS A 139 -8.79 -10.16 -16.17
CA HIS A 139 -8.15 -10.79 -15.02
C HIS A 139 -9.08 -10.73 -13.82
N TYR A 140 -9.08 -11.78 -13.01
CA TYR A 140 -9.73 -11.81 -11.72
C TYR A 140 -8.78 -12.26 -10.62
N GLN A 141 -9.01 -11.78 -9.41
CA GLN A 141 -8.33 -12.25 -8.21
C GLN A 141 -9.28 -12.16 -7.01
N VAL A 142 -9.22 -13.13 -6.12
CA VAL A 142 -9.93 -13.12 -4.85
C VAL A 142 -9.12 -13.89 -3.82
N GLY A 143 -8.99 -13.36 -2.62
CA GLY A 143 -8.26 -13.99 -1.54
C GLY A 143 -9.01 -13.94 -0.22
N VAL A 144 -8.66 -14.89 0.65
CA VAL A 144 -9.11 -14.98 2.04
C VAL A 144 -7.89 -14.82 2.93
N TYR A 145 -7.93 -13.85 3.83
CA TYR A 145 -6.78 -13.42 4.63
C TYR A 145 -7.14 -13.35 6.12
N ASN A 146 -6.11 -13.32 6.99
CA ASN A 146 -6.33 -13.17 8.43
C ASN A 146 -6.85 -11.78 8.86
N GLY A 147 -6.69 -10.74 8.04
CA GLY A 147 -7.13 -9.38 8.37
C GLY A 147 -6.20 -8.59 9.29
N GLN A 148 -5.13 -9.20 9.81
CA GLN A 148 -4.26 -8.60 10.83
C GLN A 148 -2.95 -8.01 10.28
N GLY A 149 -2.66 -8.25 8.99
CA GLY A 149 -1.46 -7.74 8.35
C GLY A 149 -0.25 -8.67 8.46
N ILE A 150 0.92 -8.08 8.23
CA ILE A 150 2.18 -8.81 8.09
C ILE A 150 2.65 -9.45 9.41
N ASN A 151 3.02 -10.73 9.37
CA ASN A 151 3.59 -11.49 10.50
C ASN A 151 2.70 -11.58 11.75
N VAL A 152 1.41 -11.32 11.62
CA VAL A 152 0.47 -11.33 12.74
C VAL A 152 -0.52 -12.48 12.58
N LYS A 153 -0.74 -13.22 13.67
CA LYS A 153 -1.79 -14.23 13.73
C LYS A 153 -3.16 -13.57 13.79
N ASP A 154 -4.16 -14.32 13.39
CA ASP A 154 -5.56 -13.93 13.54
C ASP A 154 -5.91 -13.72 15.04
N VAL A 155 -6.57 -12.61 15.34
CA VAL A 155 -6.92 -12.21 16.71
C VAL A 155 -8.39 -12.51 17.02
N ASP A 156 -9.28 -12.32 16.04
CA ASP A 156 -10.75 -12.44 16.25
C ASP A 156 -11.39 -13.62 15.52
N GLN A 157 -10.59 -14.47 14.88
CA GLN A 157 -10.99 -15.64 14.09
C GLN A 157 -11.84 -15.27 12.85
N ARG A 158 -11.94 -13.98 12.51
CA ARG A 158 -12.62 -13.50 11.30
C ARG A 158 -11.63 -13.47 10.14
N LYS A 159 -12.16 -13.58 8.94
CA LYS A 159 -11.33 -13.53 7.74
C LYS A 159 -11.75 -12.37 6.86
N ASP A 160 -10.74 -11.73 6.28
CA ASP A 160 -10.95 -10.74 5.24
C ASP A 160 -11.11 -11.43 3.89
N VAL A 161 -12.13 -11.06 3.14
CA VAL A 161 -12.29 -11.43 1.73
C VAL A 161 -11.96 -10.20 0.90
N ILE A 162 -10.93 -10.32 0.08
CA ILE A 162 -10.42 -9.20 -0.74
C ILE A 162 -10.24 -9.69 -2.16
N GLY A 163 -10.73 -8.91 -3.13
CA GLY A 163 -10.57 -9.29 -4.52
C GLY A 163 -10.90 -8.17 -5.47
N GLY A 164 -10.72 -8.45 -6.75
CA GLY A 164 -11.03 -7.54 -7.83
C GLY A 164 -11.02 -8.20 -9.18
N VAL A 165 -11.54 -7.47 -10.13
CA VAL A 165 -11.56 -7.84 -11.54
C VAL A 165 -11.18 -6.62 -12.36
N TRP A 166 -10.41 -6.85 -13.43
CA TRP A 166 -10.09 -5.79 -14.38
C TRP A 166 -10.14 -6.28 -15.81
N VAL A 167 -10.50 -5.36 -16.69
CA VAL A 167 -10.48 -5.55 -18.13
C VAL A 167 -9.26 -4.87 -18.75
N MET A 168 -8.78 -5.45 -19.82
CA MET A 168 -7.63 -4.97 -20.61
C MET A 168 -8.05 -4.71 -22.05
N PRO A 169 -8.83 -3.63 -22.32
CA PRO A 169 -9.46 -3.41 -23.62
C PRO A 169 -8.44 -3.19 -24.74
N VAL A 170 -7.37 -2.46 -24.46
CA VAL A 170 -6.26 -2.25 -25.38
C VAL A 170 -4.93 -2.62 -24.73
N LYS A 171 -3.89 -2.82 -25.52
CA LYS A 171 -2.54 -3.15 -25.03
C LYS A 171 -2.06 -2.01 -24.11
N GLY A 172 -1.60 -2.38 -22.92
CA GLY A 172 -1.07 -1.45 -21.91
C GLY A 172 -2.14 -0.77 -21.05
N MET A 173 -3.44 -0.96 -21.31
CA MET A 173 -4.53 -0.42 -20.51
C MET A 173 -5.13 -1.51 -19.63
N ARG A 174 -5.43 -1.15 -18.38
CA ARG A 174 -6.24 -1.96 -17.47
C ARG A 174 -7.18 -1.05 -16.66
N LEU A 175 -8.43 -1.48 -16.53
CA LEU A 175 -9.46 -0.79 -15.78
C LEU A 175 -10.10 -1.80 -14.83
N GLY A 176 -10.08 -1.54 -13.53
CA GLY A 176 -10.45 -2.50 -12.51
C GLY A 176 -11.31 -1.95 -11.40
N VAL A 177 -12.04 -2.87 -10.78
CA VAL A 177 -12.81 -2.64 -9.56
C VAL A 177 -12.41 -3.67 -8.52
N PHE A 178 -12.38 -3.26 -7.25
CA PHE A 178 -11.95 -4.08 -6.13
C PHE A 178 -12.89 -3.93 -4.96
N GLY A 179 -13.01 -4.99 -4.16
CA GLY A 179 -13.76 -5.03 -2.92
C GLY A 179 -12.93 -5.62 -1.79
N TRP A 180 -13.22 -5.17 -0.59
CA TRP A 180 -12.65 -5.68 0.65
C TRP A 180 -13.73 -5.69 1.73
N GLU A 181 -14.03 -6.88 2.20
CA GLU A 181 -14.93 -7.15 3.32
C GLU A 181 -14.11 -7.82 4.40
N GLY A 182 -14.02 -7.22 5.60
CA GLY A 182 -13.19 -7.77 6.66
C GLY A 182 -13.25 -7.03 7.98
N SER A 183 -12.23 -7.24 8.80
CA SER A 183 -12.10 -6.63 10.13
C SER A 183 -10.65 -6.43 10.54
N TYR A 184 -10.43 -5.50 11.46
CA TYR A 184 -9.17 -5.36 12.17
C TYR A 184 -9.42 -5.44 13.67
N ALA A 185 -8.69 -6.28 14.39
CA ALA A 185 -8.94 -6.56 15.79
C ALA A 185 -7.70 -6.31 16.67
N ARG A 186 -7.98 -5.99 17.92
CA ARG A 186 -6.99 -5.93 19.02
C ARG A 186 -7.54 -6.61 20.26
N ASP A 187 -6.66 -7.25 21.01
CA ASP A 187 -6.95 -7.77 22.33
C ASP A 187 -6.39 -6.80 23.38
N GLY A 188 -7.28 -6.14 24.12
CA GLY A 188 -6.88 -5.10 25.06
C GLY A 188 -8.03 -4.52 25.86
N LYS A 189 -7.95 -3.22 26.14
CA LYS A 189 -8.90 -2.51 27.00
C LYS A 189 -9.49 -1.29 26.31
N TRP A 190 -10.76 -0.99 26.63
CA TRP A 190 -11.43 0.21 26.18
C TRP A 190 -12.49 0.67 27.18
N THR A 191 -12.80 1.95 27.16
CA THR A 191 -13.92 2.51 27.88
C THR A 191 -15.18 2.42 27.02
N ALA A 192 -16.23 1.79 27.51
CA ALA A 192 -17.53 1.74 26.85
C ALA A 192 -18.27 3.08 26.98
N GLU A 193 -19.36 3.26 26.23
CA GLU A 193 -20.17 4.49 26.25
C GLU A 193 -20.74 4.82 27.61
N ASP A 194 -21.02 3.78 28.43
CA ASP A 194 -21.50 3.91 29.81
C ASP A 194 -20.39 4.24 30.83
N GLY A 195 -19.15 4.45 30.38
CA GLY A 195 -17.98 4.73 31.21
C GLY A 195 -17.31 3.50 31.83
N THR A 196 -17.82 2.30 31.61
CA THR A 196 -17.22 1.07 32.15
C THR A 196 -15.97 0.64 31.37
N GLU A 197 -14.95 0.15 32.08
CA GLU A 197 -13.78 -0.46 31.43
C GLU A 197 -14.12 -1.89 30.98
N LYS A 198 -13.88 -2.18 29.71
CA LYS A 198 -14.00 -3.49 29.09
C LYS A 198 -12.63 -4.03 28.69
N THR A 199 -12.47 -5.35 28.75
CA THR A 199 -11.25 -6.06 28.37
C THR A 199 -11.60 -7.22 27.47
N GLY A 200 -10.77 -7.49 26.45
CA GLY A 200 -10.92 -8.59 25.52
C GLY A 200 -10.64 -8.19 24.09
N VAL A 201 -11.09 -9.02 23.16
CA VAL A 201 -10.92 -8.76 21.72
C VAL A 201 -12.00 -7.77 21.27
N ARG A 202 -11.56 -6.65 20.69
CA ARG A 202 -12.42 -5.69 20.00
C ARG A 202 -12.11 -5.72 18.53
N SER A 203 -13.12 -6.08 17.72
CA SER A 203 -13.02 -6.19 16.28
C SER A 203 -13.76 -5.03 15.60
N LEU A 204 -13.12 -4.37 14.66
CA LEU A 204 -13.65 -3.23 13.89
C LEU A 204 -13.89 -3.67 12.46
N ASN A 205 -15.15 -3.75 12.04
CA ASN A 205 -15.51 -4.08 10.66
C ASN A 205 -14.95 -3.05 9.68
N GLN A 206 -14.49 -3.52 8.54
CA GLN A 206 -13.93 -2.72 7.46
C GLN A 206 -14.56 -3.14 6.13
N HIS A 207 -15.18 -2.19 5.44
CA HIS A 207 -15.73 -2.39 4.09
C HIS A 207 -15.07 -1.38 3.16
N ARG A 208 -14.42 -1.86 2.10
CA ARG A 208 -13.71 -0.98 1.17
C ARG A 208 -14.03 -1.35 -0.26
N TYR A 209 -14.06 -0.36 -1.11
CA TYR A 209 -14.02 -0.58 -2.54
C TYR A 209 -13.01 0.36 -3.20
N ALA A 210 -12.49 -0.07 -4.34
CA ALA A 210 -11.59 0.74 -5.15
C ALA A 210 -11.95 0.67 -6.62
N ILE A 211 -11.67 1.75 -7.32
CA ILE A 211 -11.71 1.84 -8.78
C ILE A 211 -10.32 2.27 -9.23
N SER A 212 -9.73 1.50 -10.13
CA SER A 212 -8.36 1.70 -10.58
C SER A 212 -8.29 1.73 -12.10
N GLY A 213 -7.52 2.65 -12.65
CA GLY A 213 -7.20 2.74 -14.07
C GLY A 213 -5.71 2.95 -14.29
N GLU A 214 -5.16 2.24 -15.27
CA GLU A 214 -3.78 2.43 -15.70
C GLU A 214 -3.66 2.30 -17.22
N TYR A 215 -2.84 3.16 -17.81
CA TYR A 215 -2.46 3.05 -19.19
C TYR A 215 -0.97 3.31 -19.38
N VAL A 216 -0.27 2.30 -19.87
CA VAL A 216 1.16 2.35 -20.18
C VAL A 216 1.33 2.25 -21.69
N VAL A 217 1.85 3.26 -22.32
CA VAL A 217 2.03 3.34 -23.77
C VAL A 217 3.24 4.17 -24.16
N ASN A 218 4.10 3.66 -25.03
CA ASN A 218 5.28 4.38 -25.56
C ASN A 218 6.15 5.04 -24.47
N ASP A 219 6.35 4.33 -23.33
CA ASP A 219 7.10 4.80 -22.16
C ASP A 219 6.37 5.89 -21.32
N TRP A 220 5.13 6.22 -21.66
CA TRP A 220 4.24 7.00 -20.82
C TRP A 220 3.52 6.08 -19.84
N THR A 221 3.29 6.57 -18.62
CA THR A 221 2.43 5.91 -17.64
C THR A 221 1.41 6.91 -17.13
N PHE A 222 0.14 6.52 -17.22
CA PHE A 222 -0.98 7.21 -16.58
C PHE A 222 -1.62 6.22 -15.61
N ARG A 223 -1.82 6.63 -14.35
CA ARG A 223 -2.51 5.80 -13.37
C ARG A 223 -3.35 6.67 -12.44
N SER A 224 -4.51 6.15 -12.08
CA SER A 224 -5.42 6.79 -11.15
C SER A 224 -6.18 5.74 -10.36
N GLU A 225 -6.34 5.96 -9.07
CA GLU A 225 -7.09 5.08 -8.19
C GLU A 225 -7.90 5.89 -7.16
N TYR A 226 -9.15 5.48 -6.96
CA TYR A 226 -10.01 5.95 -5.90
C TYR A 226 -10.28 4.81 -4.93
N ILE A 227 -10.19 5.06 -3.63
CA ILE A 227 -10.56 4.11 -2.58
C ILE A 227 -11.54 4.78 -1.64
N HIS A 228 -12.63 4.08 -1.32
CA HIS A 228 -13.53 4.42 -0.24
C HIS A 228 -13.49 3.34 0.84
N SER A 229 -13.51 3.75 2.10
CA SER A 229 -13.51 2.88 3.27
C SER A 229 -14.61 3.27 4.23
N THR A 230 -15.36 2.27 4.69
CA THR A 230 -16.31 2.37 5.79
C THR A 230 -15.84 1.46 6.92
N GLY A 231 -15.81 1.96 8.15
CA GLY A 231 -15.37 1.26 9.34
C GLY A 231 -14.67 2.20 10.31
N GLU A 232 -14.76 1.88 11.58
CA GLU A 232 -14.12 2.65 12.67
C GLU A 232 -12.60 2.40 12.69
N ALA A 233 -11.91 3.20 13.49
CA ALA A 233 -10.48 3.10 13.71
C ALA A 233 -10.16 3.14 15.20
N PHE A 234 -9.10 2.47 15.63
CA PHE A 234 -8.56 2.63 16.97
C PHE A 234 -7.91 4.01 17.14
N ALA A 235 -8.05 4.59 18.33
CA ALA A 235 -7.54 5.93 18.67
C ALA A 235 -6.00 5.98 18.64
N LYS A 236 -5.34 4.90 19.08
CA LYS A 236 -3.89 4.80 19.12
C LYS A 236 -3.37 3.97 17.95
N SER A 237 -2.39 4.50 17.25
CA SER A 237 -1.68 3.76 16.21
C SER A 237 -0.83 2.65 16.81
N LEU A 238 -0.87 1.47 16.21
CA LEU A 238 0.01 0.37 16.55
C LEU A 238 1.31 0.49 15.74
N VAL A 239 2.41 0.79 16.42
CA VAL A 239 3.74 0.92 15.80
C VAL A 239 4.40 -0.45 15.66
N ASN A 240 4.32 -1.28 16.70
CA ASN A 240 4.79 -2.67 16.69
C ASN A 240 3.95 -3.52 17.66
N THR A 241 4.10 -4.85 17.59
CA THR A 241 3.31 -5.79 18.39
C THR A 241 3.59 -5.70 19.90
N ASN A 242 4.73 -5.12 20.29
CA ASN A 242 5.12 -4.91 21.69
C ASN A 242 4.80 -3.50 22.19
N ASP A 243 4.22 -2.65 21.34
CA ASP A 243 3.83 -1.30 21.72
C ASP A 243 2.69 -1.35 22.76
N ALA A 244 2.77 -0.47 23.78
CA ALA A 244 1.71 -0.32 24.76
C ALA A 244 0.34 0.04 24.10
N ASN A 245 0.37 0.70 22.94
CA ASN A 245 -0.82 1.00 22.15
C ASN A 245 -1.52 -0.25 21.61
N SER A 246 -0.84 -1.40 21.53
CA SER A 246 -1.47 -2.66 21.13
C SER A 246 -2.59 -3.09 22.08
N LYS A 247 -2.57 -2.60 23.31
CA LYS A 247 -3.56 -2.88 24.36
C LYS A 247 -4.65 -1.80 24.45
N ASP A 248 -4.51 -0.70 23.73
CA ASP A 248 -5.53 0.36 23.68
C ASP A 248 -6.53 0.06 22.55
N CYS A 249 -7.75 -0.26 22.94
CA CYS A 249 -8.86 -0.54 22.03
C CYS A 249 -9.92 0.57 22.00
N ASN A 250 -9.61 1.79 22.50
CA ASN A 250 -10.49 2.94 22.35
C ASN A 250 -10.62 3.38 20.89
N LEU A 251 -11.78 3.91 20.54
CA LEU A 251 -12.05 4.35 19.17
C LEU A 251 -11.53 5.77 18.91
N SER A 252 -11.13 5.98 17.68
CA SER A 252 -10.76 7.27 17.16
C SER A 252 -11.99 8.17 16.96
N SER A 253 -11.82 9.47 17.18
CA SER A 253 -12.83 10.50 16.86
C SER A 253 -12.96 10.80 15.35
N LEU A 254 -12.24 10.09 14.48
CA LEU A 254 -12.29 10.29 13.02
C LEU A 254 -13.58 9.76 12.36
N GLY A 255 -14.47 9.11 13.14
CA GLY A 255 -15.69 8.52 12.60
C GLY A 255 -15.40 7.26 11.75
N ASN A 256 -16.39 6.85 10.97
CA ASN A 256 -16.41 5.55 10.30
C ASN A 256 -16.28 5.61 8.77
N LYS A 257 -15.87 6.73 8.20
CA LYS A 257 -15.67 6.88 6.75
C LYS A 257 -14.34 7.54 6.42
N ALA A 258 -13.71 7.08 5.38
CA ALA A 258 -12.55 7.74 4.79
C ALA A 258 -12.49 7.45 3.30
N ASP A 259 -11.86 8.31 2.54
CA ASP A 259 -11.60 8.07 1.14
C ASP A 259 -10.30 8.75 0.67
N GLY A 260 -9.91 8.43 -0.54
CA GLY A 260 -8.77 9.06 -1.16
C GLY A 260 -8.72 8.78 -2.66
N PHE A 261 -7.99 9.63 -3.35
CA PHE A 261 -7.85 9.59 -4.78
C PHE A 261 -6.46 10.06 -5.18
N TYR A 262 -5.86 9.43 -6.17
CA TYR A 262 -4.72 10.01 -6.84
C TYR A 262 -4.82 9.87 -8.36
N ALA A 263 -4.12 10.75 -9.05
CA ALA A 263 -3.85 10.64 -10.47
C ALA A 263 -2.39 11.01 -10.72
N LEU A 264 -1.68 10.19 -11.50
CA LEU A 264 -0.31 10.44 -11.89
C LEU A 264 -0.10 10.33 -13.40
N ALA A 265 0.90 11.05 -13.86
CA ALA A 265 1.43 10.94 -15.20
C ALA A 265 2.96 10.92 -15.14
N ILE A 266 3.58 10.00 -15.86
CA ILE A 266 5.03 9.88 -16.04
C ILE A 266 5.29 9.97 -17.54
N ALA A 267 6.15 10.93 -17.94
CA ALA A 267 6.44 11.23 -19.33
C ALA A 267 7.93 11.00 -19.63
N PRO A 268 8.29 10.30 -20.73
CA PRO A 268 9.67 10.19 -21.15
C PRO A 268 10.18 11.49 -21.77
N ILE A 269 11.29 12.00 -21.24
CA ILE A 269 12.10 13.04 -21.89
C ILE A 269 13.18 12.37 -22.74
N ILE A 270 13.84 11.37 -22.16
CA ILE A 270 14.73 10.46 -22.88
C ILE A 270 14.20 9.06 -22.66
N LYS A 271 13.71 8.45 -23.73
CA LYS A 271 13.06 7.14 -23.66
C LYS A 271 13.90 6.14 -22.90
N LYS A 272 13.30 5.48 -21.89
CA LYS A 272 13.91 4.49 -20.99
C LYS A 272 15.08 5.03 -20.14
N LYS A 273 15.27 6.34 -20.06
CA LYS A 273 16.37 6.92 -19.28
C LYS A 273 15.97 8.06 -18.37
N LEU A 274 15.28 9.08 -18.92
CA LEU A 274 14.89 10.26 -18.17
C LEU A 274 13.39 10.45 -18.30
N HIS A 275 12.71 10.42 -17.16
CA HIS A 275 11.28 10.70 -17.07
C HIS A 275 11.05 11.91 -16.20
N VAL A 276 10.02 12.67 -16.50
CA VAL A 276 9.42 13.65 -15.61
C VAL A 276 8.06 13.14 -15.18
N LYS A 277 7.65 13.49 -13.97
CA LYS A 277 6.46 12.94 -13.34
C LYS A 277 5.70 13.97 -12.54
N ALA A 278 4.38 13.83 -12.54
CA ALA A 278 3.48 14.63 -11.72
C ALA A 278 2.42 13.75 -11.09
N ARG A 279 2.05 14.03 -9.83
CA ARG A 279 0.96 13.36 -9.13
C ARG A 279 0.14 14.38 -8.34
N TYR A 280 -1.18 14.28 -8.47
CA TYR A 280 -2.14 14.82 -7.53
C TYR A 280 -2.56 13.70 -6.58
N ASP A 281 -2.52 13.94 -5.28
CA ASP A 281 -2.79 12.92 -4.26
C ASP A 281 -3.63 13.52 -3.12
N LEU A 282 -4.78 12.92 -2.87
CA LEU A 282 -5.77 13.36 -1.88
C LEU A 282 -6.12 12.22 -0.92
N TYR A 283 -6.09 12.50 0.36
CA TYR A 283 -6.66 11.65 1.40
C TYR A 283 -7.59 12.45 2.32
N ARG A 284 -8.79 11.92 2.57
CA ARG A 284 -9.78 12.49 3.47
C ARG A 284 -10.09 11.50 4.61
N PRO A 285 -9.48 11.67 5.79
CA PRO A 285 -9.62 10.73 6.91
C PRO A 285 -11.04 10.63 7.47
N THR A 286 -11.92 11.55 7.13
CA THR A 286 -13.33 11.65 7.54
C THR A 286 -14.28 11.65 6.35
N ALA A 287 -13.80 11.38 5.14
CA ALA A 287 -14.50 11.47 3.86
C ALA A 287 -15.10 12.86 3.57
N ASP A 288 -14.60 13.90 4.23
CA ASP A 288 -14.93 15.31 4.00
C ASP A 288 -13.66 16.17 3.90
N TRP A 289 -13.82 17.44 3.60
CA TRP A 289 -12.70 18.35 3.39
C TRP A 289 -12.11 18.97 4.67
N SER A 290 -12.73 18.77 5.83
CA SER A 290 -12.32 19.43 7.08
C SER A 290 -10.91 19.03 7.54
N LYS A 291 -10.52 17.79 7.29
CA LYS A 291 -9.20 17.21 7.63
C LYS A 291 -8.48 16.65 6.41
N ALA A 292 -8.86 17.09 5.22
CA ALA A 292 -8.26 16.61 3.99
C ALA A 292 -6.78 16.96 3.91
N ARG A 293 -5.98 16.01 3.41
CA ARG A 293 -4.57 16.22 3.06
C ARG A 293 -4.40 16.05 1.55
N THR A 294 -3.98 17.14 0.90
CA THR A 294 -3.76 17.20 -0.54
C THR A 294 -2.27 17.38 -0.82
N GLN A 295 -1.74 16.65 -1.78
CA GLN A 295 -0.36 16.78 -2.26
C GLN A 295 -0.33 17.04 -3.75
N TYR A 296 0.51 17.98 -4.17
CA TYR A 296 0.90 18.21 -5.55
C TYR A 296 2.38 17.86 -5.65
N GLU A 297 2.68 16.81 -6.38
CA GLU A 297 4.01 16.23 -6.45
C GLU A 297 4.55 16.31 -7.87
N PHE A 298 5.80 16.72 -8.00
CA PHE A 298 6.54 16.81 -9.24
C PHE A 298 7.91 16.18 -9.05
N GLY A 299 8.41 15.53 -10.08
CA GLY A 299 9.73 14.93 -9.96
C GLY A 299 10.30 14.50 -11.30
N ALA A 300 11.50 13.97 -11.21
CA ALA A 300 12.19 13.34 -12.31
C ALA A 300 12.97 12.14 -11.82
N ASP A 301 13.13 11.17 -12.69
CA ASP A 301 14.00 10.03 -12.46
C ASP A 301 14.93 9.81 -13.65
N TYR A 302 16.16 9.45 -13.34
CA TYR A 302 17.18 9.11 -14.32
C TYR A 302 17.72 7.71 -14.09
N GLU A 303 17.53 6.83 -15.05
CA GLU A 303 18.05 5.48 -15.07
C GLU A 303 19.43 5.47 -15.76
N PHE A 304 20.51 5.36 -14.97
CA PHE A 304 21.86 5.19 -15.49
C PHE A 304 22.04 3.81 -16.11
N HIS A 305 21.49 2.82 -15.46
CA HIS A 305 21.47 1.43 -15.86
C HIS A 305 20.22 0.80 -15.23
N ARG A 306 19.69 -0.28 -15.83
CA ARG A 306 18.50 -1.00 -15.30
C ARG A 306 18.57 -1.36 -13.80
N ASN A 307 19.77 -1.32 -13.23
CA ASN A 307 20.04 -1.66 -11.84
C ASN A 307 20.41 -0.43 -10.98
N PHE A 308 20.44 0.77 -11.57
CA PHE A 308 20.82 1.98 -10.86
C PHE A 308 20.04 3.19 -11.36
N GLN A 309 19.26 3.79 -10.46
CA GLN A 309 18.38 4.91 -10.74
C GLN A 309 18.56 5.98 -9.67
N ILE A 310 18.44 7.25 -10.05
CA ILE A 310 18.30 8.40 -9.15
C ILE A 310 16.96 9.04 -9.44
N SER A 311 16.22 9.34 -8.38
CA SER A 311 14.95 10.06 -8.43
C SER A 311 15.02 11.30 -7.55
N ALA A 312 14.38 12.39 -7.98
CA ALA A 312 14.19 13.59 -7.17
C ALA A 312 12.73 14.02 -7.27
N GLU A 313 12.13 14.34 -6.12
CA GLU A 313 10.72 14.72 -6.01
C GLU A 313 10.56 15.95 -5.12
N PHE A 314 9.63 16.81 -5.49
CA PHE A 314 9.14 17.91 -4.71
C PHE A 314 7.65 17.74 -4.49
N ALA A 315 7.19 17.95 -3.25
CA ALA A 315 5.78 17.92 -2.91
C ALA A 315 5.36 19.22 -2.22
N ARG A 316 4.30 19.85 -2.71
CA ARG A 316 3.55 20.88 -2.00
C ARG A 316 2.36 20.25 -1.33
N ILE A 317 2.29 20.34 -0.01
CA ILE A 317 1.27 19.69 0.81
C ILE A 317 0.37 20.73 1.45
N ASN A 318 -0.94 20.47 1.42
CA ASN A 318 -1.94 21.17 2.24
C ASN A 318 -2.60 20.13 3.15
N ASP A 319 -2.33 20.19 4.45
CA ASP A 319 -2.87 19.27 5.47
C ASP A 319 -3.76 20.05 6.44
N ARG A 320 -5.06 19.96 6.21
CA ARG A 320 -6.08 20.65 7.03
C ARG A 320 -6.26 20.07 8.45
N SER A 321 -5.61 18.94 8.75
CA SER A 321 -5.61 18.38 10.10
C SER A 321 -4.64 19.10 11.05
N LEU A 322 -3.70 19.89 10.53
CA LEU A 322 -2.75 20.67 11.31
C LEU A 322 -3.46 21.88 11.98
N LYS A 323 -2.96 22.28 13.12
CA LYS A 323 -3.59 23.37 13.91
C LYS A 323 -3.13 24.77 13.47
N THR A 324 -1.95 24.86 12.90
CA THR A 324 -1.27 26.11 12.53
C THR A 324 -1.15 26.23 11.02
N ASP A 325 0.05 26.28 10.45
CA ASP A 325 0.20 26.32 9.00
C ASP A 325 -0.15 24.96 8.39
N HIS A 326 -1.17 24.96 7.53
CA HIS A 326 -1.61 23.79 6.79
C HIS A 326 -0.71 23.45 5.61
N ASN A 327 0.14 24.39 5.20
CA ASN A 327 0.92 24.28 3.98
C ASN A 327 2.40 24.08 4.28
N TYR A 328 2.98 23.07 3.67
CA TYR A 328 4.42 22.83 3.76
C TYR A 328 4.95 22.16 2.50
N ASN A 329 6.27 22.12 2.38
CA ASN A 329 6.95 21.51 1.26
C ASN A 329 7.76 20.31 1.74
N MET A 330 7.94 19.35 0.84
CA MET A 330 8.88 18.24 1.02
C MET A 330 9.76 18.12 -0.23
N VAL A 331 11.00 17.75 -0.01
CA VAL A 331 11.95 17.38 -1.06
C VAL A 331 12.51 16.02 -0.71
N ASP A 332 12.44 15.12 -1.67
CA ASP A 332 12.99 13.78 -1.57
C ASP A 332 13.97 13.54 -2.72
N VAL A 333 15.13 12.98 -2.40
CA VAL A 333 16.09 12.47 -3.39
C VAL A 333 16.44 11.04 -3.01
N GLU A 334 16.31 10.12 -3.94
CA GLU A 334 16.55 8.70 -3.70
C GLU A 334 17.52 8.13 -4.73
N VAL A 335 18.40 7.29 -4.23
CA VAL A 335 19.23 6.41 -5.04
C VAL A 335 18.76 4.99 -4.83
N ASP A 336 18.37 4.35 -5.92
CA ASP A 336 17.95 2.96 -5.96
C ASP A 336 18.98 2.12 -6.71
N PHE A 337 19.38 1.00 -6.11
CA PHE A 337 20.31 0.03 -6.72
C PHE A 337 19.85 -1.40 -6.49
N ARG A 338 19.98 -2.20 -7.55
CA ARG A 338 19.57 -3.61 -7.60
C ARG A 338 20.73 -4.48 -8.10
N PHE A 339 20.86 -5.69 -7.63
CA PHE A 339 21.83 -6.69 -8.10
C PHE A 339 21.27 -8.10 -7.98
#